data_2646f05afe115daf87e46eb392f3a790
#
_entry.id   2646f05afe115daf87e46eb392f3a790
#
_cell.length_a   1.000
_cell.length_b   1.000
_cell.length_c   1.000
_cell.angle_alpha   90.00
_cell.angle_beta   90.00
_cell.angle_gamma   90.00
#
_symmetry.space_group_name_H-M   'P 1'
#
loop_
_entity.id
_entity.type
_entity.pdbx_description
1 polymer ?
#
loop_
_entity_poly.entity_id
_entity_poly.type
_entity_poly.pdbx_seq_one_letter_code
_entity_poly.pdbx_strand_id
1 'polypeptide(L)'
;MKKIFFRGKVYDHKQKSLFDIQQEIQQELDAEYGIGKLRMDISIPGNNQYQFLLHRVFANNVKPGMSAFHHQTIYMFDFDMFLGNDPSSQGRPFSFMMNYYENVDTFEKQYKQKAVKAGGNRPKSVKVEDDAAYIKVTVQY
;
A
#
# COMPACT_ATOMS: atom_id res chain seq x y z
N MET A 1 0.97 20.50 6.08
CA MET A 1 1.13 19.13 5.55
C MET A 1 -0.23 18.57 5.23
N LYS A 2 -0.29 17.77 4.20
CA LYS A 2 -1.54 17.11 3.81
C LYS A 2 -1.80 15.89 4.69
N LYS A 3 -3.07 15.46 4.71
CA LYS A 3 -3.45 14.28 5.49
C LYS A 3 -3.02 13.00 4.78
N ILE A 4 -2.58 12.02 5.56
CA ILE A 4 -2.13 10.73 5.04
C ILE A 4 -3.32 9.79 4.96
N PHE A 5 -3.54 9.19 3.80
CA PHE A 5 -4.55 8.15 3.61
C PHE A 5 -3.89 6.78 3.59
N PHE A 6 -4.43 5.85 4.37
CA PHE A 6 -4.00 4.45 4.35
C PHE A 6 -5.15 3.55 4.82
N ARG A 7 -5.48 2.56 4.03
CA ARG A 7 -6.49 1.53 4.33
C ARG A 7 -7.85 2.09 4.75
N GLY A 8 -8.33 3.07 4.02
CA GLY A 8 -9.64 3.64 4.27
C GLY A 8 -9.69 4.67 5.40
N LYS A 9 -8.58 4.92 6.07
CA LYS A 9 -8.48 5.89 7.17
C LYS A 9 -7.60 7.07 6.78
N VAL A 10 -7.88 8.22 7.37
CA VAL A 10 -7.10 9.44 7.19
C VAL A 10 -6.42 9.78 8.50
N TYR A 11 -5.11 10.01 8.44
CA TYR A 11 -4.29 10.37 9.59
C TYR A 11 -3.80 11.81 9.42
N ASP A 12 -4.03 12.65 10.44
CA ASP A 12 -3.64 14.05 10.39
C ASP A 12 -2.26 14.22 11.06
N HIS A 13 -1.25 14.47 10.24
CA HIS A 13 0.12 14.67 10.72
C HIS A 13 0.28 15.92 11.59
N LYS A 14 -0.66 16.85 11.53
CA LYS A 14 -0.66 18.02 12.42
C LYS A 14 -1.03 17.65 13.85
N GLN A 15 -1.83 16.59 14.02
CA GLN A 15 -2.31 16.15 15.33
C GLN A 15 -1.48 15.02 15.91
N LYS A 16 -0.89 14.18 15.07
CA LYS A 16 -0.07 13.04 15.48
C LYS A 16 1.27 13.08 14.77
N SER A 17 2.33 12.69 15.48
CA SER A 17 3.64 12.57 14.85
C SER A 17 3.62 11.46 13.81
N LEU A 18 4.53 11.55 12.84
CA LEU A 18 4.67 10.51 11.82
C LEU A 18 4.98 9.15 12.45
N PHE A 19 5.78 9.16 13.52
CA PHE A 19 6.09 7.94 14.27
C PHE A 19 4.82 7.30 14.86
N ASP A 20 3.95 8.10 15.48
CA ASP A 20 2.71 7.59 16.06
C ASP A 20 1.76 7.04 14.99
N ILE A 21 1.66 7.71 13.85
CA ILE A 21 0.86 7.23 12.72
C ILE A 21 1.40 5.88 12.24
N GLN A 22 2.71 5.77 12.08
CA GLN A 22 3.34 4.53 11.65
C GLN A 22 3.07 3.39 12.64
N GLN A 23 3.14 3.68 13.94
CA GLN A 23 2.86 2.67 14.96
C GLN A 23 1.41 2.18 14.92
N GLU A 24 0.45 3.09 14.74
CA GLU A 24 -0.96 2.71 14.61
C GLU A 24 -1.18 1.80 13.41
N ILE A 25 -0.60 2.16 12.27
CA ILE A 25 -0.71 1.36 11.04
C ILE A 25 -0.08 -0.02 11.26
N GLN A 26 1.10 -0.06 11.89
CA GLN A 26 1.79 -1.32 12.15
C GLN A 26 0.96 -2.23 13.06
N GLN A 27 0.33 -1.67 14.09
CA GLN A 27 -0.52 -2.44 14.98
C GLN A 27 -1.73 -3.05 14.24
N GLU A 28 -2.34 -2.30 13.33
CA GLU A 28 -3.43 -2.82 12.51
C GLU A 28 -2.96 -3.97 11.60
N LEU A 29 -1.80 -3.83 10.99
CA LEU A 29 -1.25 -4.86 10.12
C LEU A 29 -0.89 -6.11 10.93
N ASP A 30 -0.30 -5.94 12.10
CA ASP A 30 0.05 -7.06 12.96
C ASP A 30 -1.20 -7.82 13.44
N ALA A 31 -2.27 -7.11 13.77
CA ALA A 31 -3.52 -7.72 14.24
C ALA A 31 -4.20 -8.50 13.12
N GLU A 32 -4.12 -8.04 11.88
CA GLU A 32 -4.84 -8.64 10.76
C GLU A 32 -4.05 -9.74 10.07
N TYR A 33 -2.76 -9.53 9.87
CA TYR A 33 -1.92 -10.45 9.07
C TYR A 33 -0.93 -11.26 9.89
N GLY A 34 -0.77 -10.93 11.18
CA GLY A 34 0.20 -11.58 12.05
C GLY A 34 1.38 -10.67 12.37
N ILE A 35 1.91 -10.81 13.58
CA ILE A 35 3.01 -9.97 14.06
C ILE A 35 4.24 -10.13 13.16
N GLY A 36 4.72 -9.00 12.64
CA GLY A 36 5.95 -8.95 11.84
C GLY A 36 5.82 -9.49 10.42
N LYS A 37 4.62 -9.84 9.95
CA LYS A 37 4.42 -10.36 8.59
C LYS A 37 4.50 -9.26 7.53
N LEU A 38 3.95 -8.10 7.83
CA LEU A 38 4.02 -6.93 6.97
C LEU A 38 4.54 -5.77 7.80
N ARG A 39 5.63 -5.14 7.36
CA ARG A 39 6.19 -3.98 8.05
C ARG A 39 6.05 -2.76 7.17
N MET A 40 5.45 -1.71 7.72
CA MET A 40 5.25 -0.45 7.03
C MET A 40 6.19 0.62 7.62
N ASP A 41 6.99 1.24 6.74
CA ASP A 41 7.76 2.42 7.07
C ASP A 41 7.20 3.60 6.30
N ILE A 42 7.02 4.74 6.96
CA ILE A 42 6.49 5.95 6.35
C ILE A 42 7.53 7.05 6.51
N SER A 43 7.81 7.78 5.42
CA SER A 43 8.74 8.89 5.44
C SER A 43 8.23 10.04 4.57
N ILE A 44 8.87 11.20 4.72
CA ILE A 44 8.57 12.40 3.94
C ILE A 44 9.85 12.77 3.18
N PRO A 45 10.04 12.22 1.96
CA PRO A 45 11.28 12.44 1.22
C PRO A 45 11.42 13.83 0.61
N GLY A 46 10.31 14.57 0.50
CA GLY A 46 10.31 15.90 -0.09
C GLY A 46 9.06 16.67 0.31
N ASN A 47 8.91 17.89 -0.24
CA ASN A 47 7.77 18.73 0.06
C ASN A 47 6.48 18.10 -0.47
N ASN A 48 5.49 18.00 0.41
CA ASN A 48 4.18 17.45 0.08
C ASN A 48 4.23 16.03 -0.49
N GLN A 49 5.24 15.25 -0.09
CA GLN A 49 5.38 13.85 -0.47
C GLN A 49 5.33 12.97 0.77
N TYR A 50 4.61 11.85 0.65
CA TYR A 50 4.68 10.76 1.59
C TYR A 50 5.15 9.51 0.87
N GLN A 51 6.06 8.78 1.49
CA GLN A 51 6.58 7.54 0.94
C GLN A 51 6.25 6.42 1.90
N PHE A 52 5.54 5.41 1.39
CA PHE A 52 5.23 4.20 2.13
C PHE A 52 6.13 3.08 1.62
N LEU A 53 6.79 2.41 2.53
CA LEU A 53 7.63 1.27 2.21
C LEU A 53 7.06 0.05 2.92
N LEU A 54 6.38 -0.79 2.16
CA LEU A 54 5.74 -1.99 2.69
C LEU A 54 6.67 -3.20 2.46
N HIS A 55 7.25 -3.69 3.55
CA HIS A 55 8.13 -4.86 3.50
C HIS A 55 7.30 -6.14 3.66
N ARG A 56 7.51 -7.07 2.76
CA ARG A 56 6.84 -8.37 2.77
C ARG A 56 7.76 -9.40 3.42
N VAL A 57 7.59 -9.63 4.71
CA VAL A 57 8.44 -10.60 5.41
C VAL A 57 8.28 -11.99 4.82
N PHE A 58 7.05 -12.36 4.45
CA PHE A 58 6.81 -13.66 3.84
C PHE A 58 7.40 -13.77 2.42
N ALA A 59 7.77 -12.66 1.79
CA ALA A 59 8.43 -12.70 0.49
C ALA A 59 9.79 -13.37 0.56
N ASN A 60 10.39 -13.41 1.73
CA ASN A 60 11.64 -14.14 1.95
C ASN A 60 11.48 -15.65 1.72
N ASN A 61 10.23 -16.14 1.74
CA ASN A 61 9.89 -17.51 1.45
C ASN A 61 9.63 -17.77 -0.03
N VAL A 62 9.69 -16.73 -0.86
CA VAL A 62 9.54 -16.86 -2.29
C VAL A 62 10.78 -17.57 -2.83
N LYS A 63 10.59 -18.79 -3.32
CA LYS A 63 11.70 -19.59 -3.82
C LYS A 63 12.18 -19.04 -5.15
N PRO A 64 13.50 -19.13 -5.43
CA PRO A 64 14.01 -18.81 -6.76
C PRO A 64 13.27 -19.61 -7.83
N GLY A 65 12.90 -18.96 -8.91
CA GLY A 65 12.19 -19.62 -10.00
C GLY A 65 10.67 -19.56 -9.93
N MET A 66 10.09 -18.85 -8.98
CA MET A 66 8.65 -18.60 -8.97
C MET A 66 8.23 -17.84 -10.22
N SER A 67 7.07 -18.21 -10.77
CA SER A 67 6.60 -17.62 -12.02
C SER A 67 6.22 -16.15 -11.86
N ALA A 68 6.28 -15.41 -12.96
CA ALA A 68 5.82 -14.03 -13.01
C ALA A 68 4.35 -13.90 -12.57
N PHE A 69 3.54 -14.91 -12.85
CA PHE A 69 2.15 -14.97 -12.43
C PHE A 69 2.01 -14.92 -10.92
N HIS A 70 2.82 -15.70 -10.21
CA HIS A 70 2.81 -15.70 -8.74
C HIS A 70 3.18 -14.34 -8.19
N HIS A 71 4.14 -13.68 -8.81
CA HIS A 71 4.57 -12.34 -8.43
C HIS A 71 3.43 -11.33 -8.59
N GLN A 72 2.70 -11.41 -9.70
CA GLN A 72 1.54 -10.54 -9.94
C GLN A 72 0.43 -10.76 -8.91
N THR A 73 0.26 -11.97 -8.43
CA THR A 73 -0.71 -12.25 -7.36
C THR A 73 -0.33 -11.51 -6.08
N ILE A 74 0.95 -11.44 -5.77
CA ILE A 74 1.46 -10.68 -4.62
C ILE A 74 1.14 -9.19 -4.79
N TYR A 75 1.35 -8.63 -5.99
CA TYR A 75 1.00 -7.24 -6.28
C TYR A 75 -0.47 -6.95 -5.99
N MET A 76 -1.37 -7.78 -6.47
CA MET A 76 -2.79 -7.58 -6.27
C MET A 76 -3.15 -7.58 -4.78
N PHE A 77 -2.57 -8.50 -4.04
CA PHE A 77 -2.75 -8.58 -2.59
C PHE A 77 -2.28 -7.28 -1.91
N ASP A 78 -1.09 -6.81 -2.27
CA ASP A 78 -0.51 -5.62 -1.64
C ASP A 78 -1.34 -4.37 -1.94
N PHE A 79 -1.82 -4.21 -3.17
CA PHE A 79 -2.65 -3.06 -3.53
C PHE A 79 -3.97 -3.06 -2.76
N ASP A 80 -4.63 -4.21 -2.69
CA ASP A 80 -5.88 -4.34 -1.95
C ASP A 80 -5.68 -4.09 -0.46
N MET A 81 -4.62 -4.62 0.10
CA MET A 81 -4.28 -4.40 1.50
C MET A 81 -4.03 -2.91 1.77
N PHE A 82 -3.27 -2.25 0.89
CA PHE A 82 -2.94 -0.83 1.03
C PHE A 82 -4.18 0.06 0.96
N LEU A 83 -5.13 -0.28 0.08
CA LEU A 83 -6.36 0.48 -0.08
C LEU A 83 -7.41 0.19 0.99
N GLY A 84 -7.25 -0.90 1.72
CA GLY A 84 -8.22 -1.32 2.72
C GLY A 84 -9.29 -2.27 2.19
N ASN A 85 -9.12 -2.78 1.00
CA ASN A 85 -10.00 -3.82 0.47
C ASN A 85 -9.67 -5.14 1.16
N ASP A 86 -10.68 -5.99 1.34
CA ASP A 86 -10.48 -7.31 1.91
C ASP A 86 -9.88 -8.25 0.86
N PRO A 87 -8.60 -8.64 0.99
CA PRO A 87 -7.99 -9.52 0.00
C PRO A 87 -8.58 -10.93 -0.01
N SER A 88 -9.16 -11.38 1.09
CA SER A 88 -9.74 -12.72 1.18
C SER A 88 -11.05 -12.85 0.41
N SER A 89 -11.75 -11.73 0.17
CA SER A 89 -13.01 -11.71 -0.56
C SER A 89 -12.83 -11.55 -2.06
N GLN A 90 -11.59 -11.53 -2.52
CA GLN A 90 -11.26 -11.15 -3.87
C GLN A 90 -11.38 -12.29 -4.86
N GLY A 91 -12.40 -12.94 -5.10
CA GLY A 91 -12.51 -13.92 -6.19
C GLY A 91 -12.02 -13.37 -7.54
N ARG A 92 -10.83 -12.78 -7.58
CA ARG A 92 -10.32 -12.07 -8.75
C ARG A 92 -10.04 -13.03 -9.90
N PRO A 93 -10.51 -12.69 -11.11
CA PRO A 93 -10.20 -13.52 -12.27
C PRO A 93 -8.70 -13.60 -12.50
N PHE A 94 -8.26 -14.77 -12.97
CA PHE A 94 -6.87 -15.01 -13.32
C PHE A 94 -6.32 -13.94 -14.28
N SER A 95 -7.11 -13.60 -15.31
CA SER A 95 -6.74 -12.61 -16.33
C SER A 95 -6.48 -11.23 -15.73
N PHE A 96 -7.15 -10.88 -14.63
CA PHE A 96 -6.97 -9.59 -13.97
C PHE A 96 -5.56 -9.45 -13.39
N MET A 97 -4.99 -10.54 -12.91
CA MET A 97 -3.65 -10.55 -12.31
C MET A 97 -2.52 -10.50 -13.34
N MET A 98 -2.84 -10.71 -14.61
CA MET A 98 -1.83 -10.78 -15.67
C MET A 98 -1.38 -9.41 -16.19
N ASN A 99 -2.07 -8.33 -15.84
CA ASN A 99 -1.76 -7.00 -16.36
C ASN A 99 -1.30 -6.07 -15.23
N TYR A 100 0.01 -6.05 -14.98
CA TYR A 100 0.60 -5.23 -13.93
C TYR A 100 0.37 -3.73 -14.16
N TYR A 101 0.59 -3.25 -15.37
CA TYR A 101 0.48 -1.81 -15.65
C TYR A 101 -0.94 -1.29 -15.47
N GLU A 102 -1.92 -2.07 -15.91
CA GLU A 102 -3.32 -1.73 -15.70
C GLU A 102 -3.67 -1.69 -14.22
N ASN A 103 -3.12 -2.62 -13.43
CA ASN A 103 -3.34 -2.66 -11.99
C ASN A 103 -2.73 -1.46 -11.27
N VAL A 104 -1.56 -0.99 -11.73
CA VAL A 104 -0.91 0.20 -11.17
C VAL A 104 -1.76 1.45 -11.45
N ASP A 105 -2.25 1.61 -12.68
CA ASP A 105 -3.12 2.73 -13.03
C ASP A 105 -4.42 2.70 -12.24
N THR A 106 -5.02 1.52 -12.10
CA THR A 106 -6.23 1.34 -11.31
C THR A 106 -5.98 1.68 -9.84
N PHE A 107 -4.84 1.28 -9.31
CA PHE A 107 -4.45 1.58 -7.93
C PHE A 107 -4.37 3.09 -7.71
N GLU A 108 -3.72 3.82 -8.60
CA GLU A 108 -3.60 5.29 -8.47
C GLU A 108 -4.97 5.94 -8.44
N LYS A 109 -5.85 5.56 -9.37
CA LYS A 109 -7.20 6.11 -9.44
C LYS A 109 -7.99 5.81 -8.17
N GLN A 110 -7.94 4.57 -7.71
CA GLN A 110 -8.65 4.16 -6.50
C GLN A 110 -8.11 4.86 -5.26
N TYR A 111 -6.80 5.00 -5.16
CA TYR A 111 -6.19 5.71 -4.03
C TYR A 111 -6.68 7.16 -3.96
N LYS A 112 -6.65 7.87 -5.09
CA LYS A 112 -7.11 9.26 -5.15
C LYS A 112 -8.57 9.38 -4.75
N GLN A 113 -9.43 8.52 -5.26
CA GLN A 113 -10.86 8.53 -4.96
C GLN A 113 -11.14 8.21 -3.49
N LYS A 114 -10.51 7.17 -2.98
CA LYS A 114 -10.72 6.74 -1.59
C LYS A 114 -10.17 7.75 -0.59
N ALA A 115 -9.05 8.40 -0.90
CA ALA A 115 -8.50 9.45 -0.05
C ALA A 115 -9.49 10.61 0.12
N VAL A 116 -10.09 11.06 -0.98
CA VAL A 116 -11.10 12.14 -0.93
C VAL A 116 -12.36 11.66 -0.22
N LYS A 117 -12.83 10.48 -0.50
CA LYS A 117 -14.03 9.92 0.14
C LYS A 117 -13.86 9.78 1.65
N ALA A 118 -12.66 9.50 2.11
CA ALA A 118 -12.35 9.40 3.54
C ALA A 118 -12.15 10.75 4.22
N GLY A 119 -12.27 11.85 3.48
CA GLY A 119 -12.11 13.20 4.01
C GLY A 119 -10.69 13.74 3.93
N GLY A 120 -9.81 13.09 3.19
CA GLY A 120 -8.45 13.53 2.97
C GLY A 120 -8.30 14.40 1.72
N ASN A 121 -7.05 14.73 1.42
CA ASN A 121 -6.71 15.51 0.24
C ASN A 121 -6.54 14.60 -0.97
N ARG A 122 -6.86 15.12 -2.17
CA ARG A 122 -6.63 14.39 -3.42
C ARG A 122 -5.16 14.53 -3.84
N PRO A 123 -4.40 13.44 -3.95
CA PRO A 123 -3.02 13.50 -4.44
C PRO A 123 -2.94 13.92 -5.90
N LYS A 124 -1.81 14.51 -6.28
CA LYS A 124 -1.49 14.79 -7.68
C LYS A 124 -1.08 13.52 -8.40
N SER A 125 -0.29 12.68 -7.73
CA SER A 125 0.17 11.42 -8.31
C SER A 125 0.46 10.40 -7.21
N VAL A 126 0.36 9.13 -7.59
CA VAL A 126 0.70 8.00 -6.74
C VAL A 126 1.61 7.09 -7.57
N LYS A 127 2.88 7.04 -7.22
CA LYS A 127 3.86 6.25 -7.94
C LYS A 127 4.16 4.97 -7.17
N VAL A 128 4.15 3.85 -7.87
CA VAL A 128 4.41 2.54 -7.29
C VAL A 128 5.70 1.98 -7.88
N GLU A 129 6.59 1.54 -7.01
CA GLU A 129 7.82 0.85 -7.40
C GLU A 129 7.86 -0.47 -6.63
N ASP A 130 8.10 -1.57 -7.32
CA ASP A 130 8.17 -2.88 -6.69
C ASP A 130 9.59 -3.43 -6.70
N ASP A 131 9.93 -4.00 -5.56
CA ASP A 131 11.12 -4.82 -5.39
C ASP A 131 10.65 -6.16 -4.83
N ALA A 132 11.46 -7.20 -4.96
CA ALA A 132 11.10 -8.54 -4.47
C ALA A 132 10.79 -8.54 -2.96
N ALA A 133 11.45 -7.66 -2.20
CA ALA A 133 11.31 -7.61 -0.75
C ALA A 133 10.28 -6.60 -0.26
N TYR A 134 9.95 -5.59 -1.07
CA TYR A 134 9.03 -4.53 -0.64
C TYR A 134 8.33 -3.87 -1.84
N ILE A 135 7.25 -3.17 -1.53
CA ILE A 135 6.58 -2.28 -2.48
C ILE A 135 6.70 -0.86 -1.92
N LYS A 136 7.10 0.07 -2.77
CA LYS A 136 7.25 1.48 -2.41
C LYS A 136 6.19 2.30 -3.11
N VAL A 137 5.41 3.03 -2.32
CA VAL A 137 4.34 3.90 -2.83
C VAL A 137 4.69 5.33 -2.46
N THR A 138 4.87 6.19 -3.45
CA THR A 138 5.15 7.61 -3.25
C THR A 138 3.91 8.41 -3.64
N VAL A 139 3.37 9.15 -2.67
CA VAL A 139 2.16 9.96 -2.84
C VAL A 139 2.57 11.42 -2.89
N GLN A 140 2.30 12.09 -4.00
CA GLN A 140 2.60 13.51 -4.20
C GLN A 140 1.33 14.33 -4.08
N TYR A 141 1.37 15.32 -3.21
CA TYR A 141 0.28 16.30 -3.04
C TYR A 141 0.58 17.64 -3.69
#